data_dd872fe45f1d475eba1e647e48ca9518
#
_entry.id   dd872fe45f1d475eba1e647e48ca9518
#
_cell.length_a   1.000
_cell.length_b   1.000
_cell.length_c   1.000
_cell.angle_alpha   90.00
_cell.angle_beta   90.00
_cell.angle_gamma   90.00
#
_symmetry.space_group_name_H-M   'P 1'
#
loop_
_entity.id
_entity.type
_entity.pdbx_description
1 polymer ?
#
loop_
_entity_poly.entity_id
_entity_poly.type
_entity_poly.pdbx_seq_one_letter_code
_entity_poly.pdbx_strand_id
1 'polypeptide(L)'
;MQFALALDANSGPHPIRSCEGGGIDRSERLSIGGSKQEKALRNRCFGGRVAATTQCILTSDACPETLHFQTQSSRKSYADANRVSAIILGGGTGSQLFPLTSTRATPAVLAATQMPEEPAGWFQGTADSIRKFIWVLEDYYNHKSIEHIVILSGDQLYRMNYMELVQKHVEDNADITISCAPVDESRASNNGLVKFDHTGRVLQFFEKPKGADLNSMRVDTNFLSYAIADAQKYPYIASMGIYVFKKDALLDLLKSKYAQLHDFESEILPRAVVDHSVQACIFMGYWEDVGTIKSFFDANLALTEQLSKFDFYDPKTPFFTAPRYLPPTQMDKCKIKDASISDGCLLSECSIEHSVIGVCSRVSYGCELKDCVMMGADIYETEEEASKLLLAGKVPVGIGGNTKIRNCIVDMNARIGKNVVITNSKGFQEADHPEEGYYIRSGIVVILKNATIKDGSVI
;
A
#
# COMPACT_ATOMS: atom_id res chain seq x y z
N MET A 1 12.93 0.45 7.79
CA MET A 1 11.64 -0.24 7.76
C MET A 1 10.86 0.20 8.98
N GLN A 2 9.63 0.63 8.83
CA GLN A 2 8.78 1.08 9.93
C GLN A 2 7.72 0.00 10.21
N PHE A 3 7.35 -0.15 11.46
CA PHE A 3 6.48 -1.21 11.94
C PHE A 3 5.15 -0.60 12.39
N ALA A 4 4.03 -1.15 11.95
CA ALA A 4 2.70 -0.76 12.38
C ALA A 4 1.99 -1.97 13.01
N LEU A 5 1.52 -1.82 14.23
CA LEU A 5 0.71 -2.81 14.94
C LEU A 5 -0.76 -2.41 14.80
N ALA A 6 -1.58 -3.21 14.15
CA ALA A 6 -3.02 -3.04 14.18
C ALA A 6 -3.54 -3.63 15.50
N LEU A 7 -3.68 -2.79 16.51
CA LEU A 7 -4.34 -3.15 17.77
C LEU A 7 -5.86 -3.17 17.55
N ASP A 8 -6.52 -4.13 18.19
CA ASP A 8 -7.96 -4.38 18.12
C ASP A 8 -8.77 -3.10 18.36
N ALA A 9 -9.69 -2.78 17.46
CA ALA A 9 -10.52 -1.57 17.49
C ALA A 9 -11.54 -1.52 18.65
N ASN A 10 -11.51 -2.47 19.57
CA ASN A 10 -12.42 -2.55 20.70
C ASN A 10 -11.93 -1.87 22.01
N SER A 11 -10.72 -1.34 22.07
CA SER A 11 -10.30 -0.48 23.18
C SER A 11 -10.72 0.96 22.91
N GLY A 12 -11.81 1.37 23.52
CA GLY A 12 -12.28 2.78 23.47
C GLY A 12 -11.20 3.75 23.95
N PRO A 13 -11.23 5.01 23.50
CA PRO A 13 -10.21 5.98 23.85
C PRO A 13 -10.26 6.30 25.35
N HIS A 14 -9.20 6.00 26.07
CA HIS A 14 -8.96 6.61 27.38
C HIS A 14 -8.70 8.11 27.20
N PRO A 15 -9.36 8.99 27.98
CA PRO A 15 -9.18 10.42 27.80
C PRO A 15 -7.77 10.84 28.25
N ILE A 16 -7.06 11.47 27.34
CA ILE A 16 -5.83 12.20 27.65
C ILE A 16 -6.22 13.37 28.54
N ARG A 17 -5.77 13.40 29.78
CA ARG A 17 -5.84 14.56 30.64
C ARG A 17 -4.96 15.66 30.08
N SER A 18 -5.57 16.73 29.59
CA SER A 18 -4.88 17.98 29.39
C SER A 18 -4.83 18.76 30.69
N CYS A 19 -3.66 19.20 31.08
CA CYS A 19 -3.50 20.15 32.23
C CYS A 19 -3.88 21.58 31.83
N GLU A 20 -4.72 22.14 32.65
CA GLU A 20 -4.92 23.46 33.17
C GLU A 20 -4.65 24.75 32.37
N GLY A 21 -5.64 25.61 32.43
CA GLY A 21 -5.48 27.07 32.30
C GLY A 21 -6.77 27.86 32.22
N GLY A 22 -7.25 28.36 33.39
CA GLY A 22 -7.93 29.64 33.49
C GLY A 22 -9.44 29.69 33.22
N GLY A 23 -10.24 29.83 34.29
CA GLY A 23 -11.68 30.05 34.27
C GLY A 23 -12.10 31.48 33.89
N ILE A 24 -13.37 31.64 33.47
CA ILE A 24 -14.26 32.76 33.79
C ILE A 24 -15.72 32.24 33.77
N ASP A 25 -16.39 32.55 34.85
CA ASP A 25 -17.79 32.33 35.18
C ASP A 25 -18.73 33.23 34.34
N ARG A 26 -19.87 32.71 33.89
CA ARG A 26 -21.17 33.39 33.91
C ARG A 26 -22.33 32.49 33.49
N SER A 27 -23.21 32.35 34.46
CA SER A 27 -24.57 31.85 34.40
C SER A 27 -25.45 32.59 33.37
N GLU A 28 -26.27 31.84 32.61
CA GLU A 28 -27.67 32.23 32.39
C GLU A 28 -28.50 31.01 31.96
N ARG A 29 -29.61 30.83 32.70
CA ARG A 29 -30.63 29.82 32.43
C ARG A 29 -31.59 30.35 31.37
N LEU A 30 -31.94 29.53 30.42
CA LEU A 30 -33.23 29.60 29.74
C LEU A 30 -33.77 28.19 29.51
N SER A 31 -34.90 27.93 30.14
CA SER A 31 -35.70 26.72 30.03
C SER A 31 -36.65 26.84 28.86
N ILE A 32 -36.63 25.89 27.93
CA ILE A 32 -37.77 25.64 27.02
C ILE A 32 -38.01 24.15 27.00
N GLY A 33 -39.24 23.76 27.31
CA GLY A 33 -39.67 22.36 27.37
C GLY A 33 -39.83 21.74 25.97
N GLY A 34 -39.24 20.61 25.79
CA GLY A 34 -39.38 19.77 24.61
C GLY A 34 -40.01 18.42 24.95
N SER A 35 -40.94 17.99 24.14
CA SER A 35 -41.81 16.85 24.31
C SER A 35 -41.09 15.49 24.36
N LYS A 36 -41.73 14.53 25.01
CA LYS A 36 -41.23 13.15 25.23
C LYS A 36 -40.87 12.34 23.96
N GLN A 37 -41.15 12.82 22.77
CA GLN A 37 -40.85 12.13 21.52
C GLN A 37 -39.43 12.37 21.00
N GLU A 38 -38.75 13.46 21.33
CA GLU A 38 -37.37 13.74 20.89
C GLU A 38 -36.30 12.95 21.64
N LYS A 39 -36.59 12.43 22.85
CA LYS A 39 -35.64 11.62 23.61
C LYS A 39 -35.48 10.19 23.08
N ALA A 40 -36.43 9.68 22.30
CA ALA A 40 -36.35 8.34 21.74
C ALA A 40 -35.47 8.27 20.45
N LEU A 41 -35.30 9.38 19.77
CA LEU A 41 -34.48 9.44 18.54
C LEU A 41 -32.98 9.68 18.81
N ARG A 42 -32.62 10.29 19.93
CA ARG A 42 -31.20 10.52 20.27
C ARG A 42 -30.46 9.30 20.80
N ASN A 43 -31.16 8.32 21.38
CA ASN A 43 -30.52 7.09 21.89
C ASN A 43 -30.34 5.99 20.84
N ARG A 44 -30.81 6.18 19.60
CA ARG A 44 -30.59 5.23 18.50
C ARG A 44 -29.36 5.52 17.61
N CYS A 45 -28.74 6.69 17.74
CA CYS A 45 -27.62 7.08 16.85
C CYS A 45 -26.22 6.91 17.46
N PHE A 46 -26.07 6.57 18.73
CA PHE A 46 -24.75 6.50 19.37
C PHE A 46 -24.32 5.11 19.88
N GLY A 47 -25.16 4.10 19.75
CA GLY A 47 -24.88 2.74 20.25
C GLY A 47 -24.48 1.68 19.21
N GLY A 48 -24.36 2.04 17.93
CA GLY A 48 -24.28 1.03 16.88
C GLY A 48 -23.12 1.16 15.88
N ARG A 49 -22.13 2.01 16.10
CA ARG A 49 -21.11 2.29 15.05
C ARG A 49 -19.69 1.80 15.31
N VAL A 50 -19.37 1.25 16.47
CA VAL A 50 -18.00 0.75 16.74
C VAL A 50 -17.91 -0.76 16.49
N ALA A 51 -19.02 -1.51 16.61
CA ALA A 51 -19.04 -2.94 16.31
C ALA A 51 -19.13 -3.26 14.80
N ALA A 52 -19.58 -2.32 13.96
CA ALA A 52 -19.79 -2.58 12.53
C ALA A 52 -18.50 -2.54 11.69
N THR A 53 -17.46 -1.85 12.12
CA THR A 53 -16.23 -1.68 11.32
C THR A 53 -15.33 -2.91 11.39
N THR A 54 -15.32 -3.61 12.52
CA THR A 54 -14.55 -4.86 12.69
C THR A 54 -15.30 -6.06 12.12
N GLN A 55 -16.64 -6.07 12.16
CA GLN A 55 -17.45 -7.13 11.55
C GLN A 55 -17.52 -7.05 10.02
N CYS A 56 -17.40 -5.86 9.41
CA CYS A 56 -17.43 -5.73 7.94
C CYS A 56 -16.18 -6.28 7.25
N ILE A 57 -15.07 -6.44 7.95
CA ILE A 57 -13.86 -7.09 7.40
C ILE A 57 -13.97 -8.63 7.48
N LEU A 58 -14.87 -9.15 8.32
CA LEU A 58 -14.91 -10.58 8.65
C LEU A 58 -16.11 -11.35 8.05
N THR A 59 -17.05 -10.69 7.36
CA THR A 59 -18.25 -11.36 6.82
C THR A 59 -18.51 -11.00 5.37
N SER A 60 -17.59 -11.33 4.45
CA SER A 60 -17.95 -11.36 3.03
C SER A 60 -18.24 -12.80 2.62
N ASP A 61 -19.48 -13.05 2.24
CA ASP A 61 -19.85 -14.26 1.51
C ASP A 61 -19.09 -14.34 0.19
N ALA A 62 -18.22 -15.35 0.12
CA ALA A 62 -17.67 -16.00 -1.06
C ALA A 62 -17.36 -15.15 -2.29
N CYS A 63 -16.09 -14.75 -2.41
CA CYS A 63 -15.44 -14.71 -3.70
C CYS A 63 -14.56 -15.98 -3.83
N PRO A 64 -14.64 -16.78 -4.90
CA PRO A 64 -13.85 -18.00 -5.03
C PRO A 64 -12.43 -17.68 -5.53
N GLU A 65 -11.70 -16.87 -4.76
CA GLU A 65 -10.36 -16.40 -5.15
C GLU A 65 -9.23 -17.21 -4.51
N THR A 66 -9.55 -18.22 -3.70
CA THR A 66 -8.53 -19.05 -3.02
C THR A 66 -8.64 -20.52 -3.42
N LEU A 67 -7.58 -21.05 -3.99
CA LEU A 67 -7.45 -22.48 -4.27
C LEU A 67 -7.15 -23.25 -2.98
N HIS A 68 -8.07 -24.16 -2.60
CA HIS A 68 -7.89 -25.05 -1.48
C HIS A 68 -7.32 -26.39 -1.98
N PHE A 69 -6.16 -26.77 -1.48
CA PHE A 69 -5.67 -28.15 -1.61
C PHE A 69 -6.52 -29.07 -0.71
N GLN A 70 -7.07 -30.14 -1.29
CA GLN A 70 -7.86 -31.10 -0.52
C GLN A 70 -6.97 -31.91 0.43
N THR A 71 -7.05 -31.67 1.72
CA THR A 71 -6.50 -32.54 2.75
C THR A 71 -7.62 -33.38 3.39
N GLN A 72 -7.32 -34.64 3.71
CA GLN A 72 -8.26 -35.58 4.29
C GLN A 72 -8.75 -35.12 5.67
N SER A 73 -10.04 -35.29 5.93
CA SER A 73 -10.80 -34.77 7.05
C SER A 73 -10.34 -35.26 8.43
N SER A 74 -9.77 -34.37 9.21
CA SER A 74 -9.89 -34.34 10.64
C SER A 74 -10.85 -33.22 11.05
N ARG A 75 -11.45 -33.26 12.26
CA ARG A 75 -12.43 -32.27 12.75
C ARG A 75 -12.02 -30.84 12.36
N LYS A 76 -12.86 -30.18 11.55
CA LYS A 76 -12.59 -28.80 11.11
C LYS A 76 -12.45 -27.89 12.33
N SER A 77 -11.25 -27.44 12.59
CA SER A 77 -11.00 -26.35 13.53
C SER A 77 -11.31 -25.03 12.80
N TYR A 78 -12.15 -24.19 13.40
CA TYR A 78 -12.47 -22.88 12.83
C TYR A 78 -11.55 -21.83 13.40
N ALA A 79 -11.02 -20.96 12.54
CA ALA A 79 -10.23 -19.82 12.96
C ALA A 79 -11.12 -18.79 13.68
N ASP A 80 -10.72 -18.39 14.89
CA ASP A 80 -11.38 -17.35 15.67
C ASP A 80 -10.64 -16.03 15.49
N ALA A 81 -11.30 -15.03 14.90
CA ALA A 81 -10.73 -13.72 14.66
C ALA A 81 -10.21 -13.03 15.93
N ASN A 82 -10.78 -13.32 17.09
CA ASN A 82 -10.31 -12.79 18.37
C ASN A 82 -8.95 -13.36 18.81
N ARG A 83 -8.50 -14.44 18.17
CA ARG A 83 -7.21 -15.10 18.43
C ARG A 83 -6.16 -14.80 17.36
N VAL A 84 -6.47 -13.85 16.45
CA VAL A 84 -5.59 -13.44 15.36
C VAL A 84 -5.13 -12.02 15.59
N SER A 85 -3.84 -11.77 15.45
CA SER A 85 -3.25 -10.42 15.44
C SER A 85 -2.60 -10.16 14.10
N ALA A 86 -2.69 -8.93 13.60
CA ALA A 86 -2.03 -8.51 12.37
C ALA A 86 -0.89 -7.52 12.66
N ILE A 87 0.22 -7.72 11.96
CA ILE A 87 1.38 -6.82 11.97
C ILE A 87 1.55 -6.30 10.55
N ILE A 88 1.50 -4.98 10.38
CA ILE A 88 1.73 -4.35 9.07
C ILE A 88 3.13 -3.77 9.07
N LEU A 89 3.96 -4.27 8.16
CA LEU A 89 5.31 -3.76 7.92
C LEU A 89 5.22 -2.58 6.96
N GLY A 90 5.13 -1.38 7.50
CA GLY A 90 5.06 -0.15 6.73
C GLY A 90 6.41 0.52 6.61
N GLY A 91 6.93 0.61 5.38
CA GLY A 91 8.15 1.33 5.07
C GLY A 91 9.44 0.52 5.09
N GLY A 92 10.39 1.05 4.38
CA GLY A 92 11.76 0.61 4.23
C GLY A 92 12.64 1.84 4.03
N THR A 93 13.87 1.68 3.60
CA THR A 93 14.73 2.79 3.17
C THR A 93 14.13 3.56 1.99
N GLY A 94 13.15 2.97 1.31
CA GLY A 94 12.49 3.57 0.15
C GLY A 94 13.41 3.78 -1.04
N SER A 95 14.58 3.12 -1.07
CA SER A 95 15.59 3.32 -2.11
C SER A 95 15.10 2.98 -3.50
N GLN A 96 14.25 1.98 -3.65
CA GLN A 96 13.68 1.57 -4.94
C GLN A 96 12.57 2.49 -5.45
N LEU A 97 11.93 3.25 -4.54
CA LEU A 97 10.96 4.30 -4.86
C LEU A 97 11.60 5.70 -4.88
N PHE A 98 12.92 5.79 -4.69
CA PHE A 98 13.62 7.07 -4.88
C PHE A 98 13.45 7.54 -6.35
N PRO A 99 13.07 8.81 -6.61
CA PRO A 99 13.14 9.93 -5.66
C PRO A 99 11.85 10.27 -4.90
N LEU A 100 10.75 9.55 -5.11
CA LEU A 100 9.45 9.84 -4.45
C LEU A 100 9.55 9.79 -2.92
N THR A 101 10.47 9.01 -2.38
CA THR A 101 10.70 8.83 -0.93
C THR A 101 11.70 9.82 -0.33
N SER A 102 12.30 10.71 -1.10
CA SER A 102 13.29 11.67 -0.61
C SER A 102 12.77 12.63 0.46
N THR A 103 11.47 12.93 0.46
CA THR A 103 10.83 13.89 1.36
C THR A 103 9.59 13.33 2.07
N ARG A 104 9.30 12.03 1.93
CA ARG A 104 8.13 11.37 2.52
C ARG A 104 8.56 10.29 3.46
N ALA A 105 8.03 10.34 4.70
CA ALA A 105 8.05 9.20 5.59
C ALA A 105 6.79 8.36 5.33
N THR A 106 6.94 7.05 5.37
CA THR A 106 5.80 6.14 5.44
C THR A 106 5.17 6.23 6.83
N PRO A 107 3.84 6.26 6.96
CA PRO A 107 3.19 6.31 8.26
C PRO A 107 3.54 5.06 9.08
N ALA A 108 3.91 5.26 10.34
CA ALA A 108 4.19 4.17 11.26
C ALA A 108 3.61 4.46 12.64
N VAL A 109 3.13 3.40 13.30
CA VAL A 109 2.69 3.44 14.69
C VAL A 109 3.87 3.18 15.63
N LEU A 110 4.80 2.32 15.23
CA LEU A 110 6.07 2.06 15.92
C LEU A 110 7.23 2.36 14.97
N ALA A 111 8.07 3.32 15.33
CA ALA A 111 9.23 3.73 14.54
C ALA A 111 10.54 3.21 15.13
N ALA A 112 11.56 3.03 14.28
CA ALA A 112 12.89 2.75 14.73
C ALA A 112 13.40 3.90 15.61
N THR A 113 13.85 3.58 16.81
CA THR A 113 14.48 4.54 17.72
C THR A 113 15.97 4.53 17.49
N GLN A 114 16.57 5.68 17.18
CA GLN A 114 18.04 5.80 17.12
C GLN A 114 18.56 5.82 18.54
N MET A 115 19.34 4.80 18.91
CA MET A 115 20.11 4.80 20.15
C MET A 115 21.49 5.38 19.88
N PRO A 116 22.05 6.26 20.74
CA PRO A 116 23.38 6.84 20.55
C PRO A 116 24.51 5.80 20.47
N GLU A 117 24.28 4.61 20.99
CA GLU A 117 25.24 3.52 21.08
C GLU A 117 25.24 2.56 19.87
N GLU A 118 24.24 2.63 19.00
CA GLU A 118 24.19 1.84 17.77
C GLU A 118 24.34 2.76 16.53
N PRO A 119 25.46 2.68 15.79
CA PRO A 119 25.76 3.57 14.66
C PRO A 119 24.78 3.46 13.49
N ALA A 120 23.98 2.40 13.44
CA ALA A 120 22.97 2.15 12.39
C ALA A 120 21.58 2.04 13.04
N GLY A 121 21.00 3.14 13.45
CA GLY A 121 19.67 3.21 14.10
C GLY A 121 18.47 2.76 13.25
N TRP A 122 18.68 2.05 12.14
CA TRP A 122 17.64 1.50 11.26
C TRP A 122 17.50 0.01 11.46
N PHE A 123 16.28 -0.51 11.25
CA PHE A 123 16.06 -1.94 11.17
C PHE A 123 16.85 -2.55 10.00
N GLN A 124 17.50 -3.67 10.25
CA GLN A 124 18.33 -4.34 9.24
C GLN A 124 17.51 -5.22 8.30
N GLY A 125 16.24 -5.48 8.63
CA GLY A 125 15.32 -6.25 7.80
C GLY A 125 13.94 -6.37 8.44
N THR A 126 13.07 -7.12 7.76
CA THR A 126 11.67 -7.32 8.15
C THR A 126 11.55 -8.05 9.48
N ALA A 127 12.36 -9.07 9.74
CA ALA A 127 12.38 -9.83 10.98
C ALA A 127 13.00 -9.04 12.13
N ASP A 128 14.04 -8.24 11.88
CA ASP A 128 14.64 -7.39 12.88
C ASP A 128 13.68 -6.34 13.41
N SER A 129 12.83 -5.78 12.53
CA SER A 129 11.82 -4.80 12.93
C SER A 129 10.80 -5.39 13.91
N ILE A 130 10.36 -6.63 13.72
CA ILE A 130 9.46 -7.31 14.65
C ILE A 130 10.19 -7.69 15.93
N ARG A 131 11.44 -8.19 15.85
CA ARG A 131 12.22 -8.61 17.01
C ARG A 131 12.46 -7.48 18.00
N LYS A 132 12.72 -6.27 17.54
CA LYS A 132 12.93 -5.10 18.41
C LYS A 132 11.67 -4.71 19.21
N PHE A 133 10.48 -5.09 18.74
CA PHE A 133 9.22 -4.87 19.46
C PHE A 133 8.59 -6.15 20.02
N ILE A 134 9.32 -7.24 20.08
CA ILE A 134 8.77 -8.54 20.51
C ILE A 134 8.18 -8.49 21.93
N TRP A 135 8.77 -7.67 22.80
CA TRP A 135 8.29 -7.46 24.17
C TRP A 135 6.89 -6.84 24.22
N VAL A 136 6.56 -5.91 23.31
CA VAL A 136 5.22 -5.35 23.20
C VAL A 136 4.24 -6.44 22.75
N LEU A 137 4.66 -7.26 21.77
CA LEU A 137 3.83 -8.33 21.24
C LEU A 137 3.57 -9.40 22.30
N GLU A 138 4.56 -9.76 23.12
CA GLU A 138 4.40 -10.75 24.18
C GLU A 138 3.43 -10.29 25.25
N ASP A 139 3.58 -9.06 25.73
CA ASP A 139 2.66 -8.49 26.72
C ASP A 139 1.23 -8.45 26.20
N TYR A 140 1.02 -7.96 24.99
CA TYR A 140 -0.29 -7.93 24.34
C TYR A 140 -0.86 -9.34 24.12
N TYR A 141 -0.05 -10.28 23.62
CA TYR A 141 -0.49 -11.63 23.31
C TYR A 141 -0.83 -12.46 24.54
N ASN A 142 -0.12 -12.25 25.63
CA ASN A 142 -0.42 -12.92 26.90
C ASN A 142 -1.79 -12.50 27.45
N HIS A 143 -2.19 -11.24 27.27
CA HIS A 143 -3.49 -10.74 27.70
C HIS A 143 -4.66 -11.12 26.77
N LYS A 144 -4.41 -11.32 25.48
CA LYS A 144 -5.46 -11.52 24.45
C LYS A 144 -5.61 -12.97 23.96
N SER A 145 -4.85 -13.92 24.46
CA SER A 145 -4.89 -15.33 24.02
C SER A 145 -4.70 -15.48 22.49
N ILE A 146 -3.81 -14.69 21.91
CA ILE A 146 -3.52 -14.74 20.47
C ILE A 146 -2.81 -16.07 20.13
N GLU A 147 -3.26 -16.74 19.08
CA GLU A 147 -2.72 -18.01 18.59
C GLU A 147 -2.01 -17.84 17.23
N HIS A 148 -2.49 -16.93 16.39
CA HIS A 148 -1.98 -16.72 15.04
C HIS A 148 -1.63 -15.27 14.80
N ILE A 149 -0.54 -15.04 14.05
CA ILE A 149 -0.05 -13.71 13.70
C ILE A 149 0.02 -13.61 12.19
N VAL A 150 -0.68 -12.62 11.62
CA VAL A 150 -0.63 -12.28 10.21
C VAL A 150 0.37 -11.15 10.01
N ILE A 151 1.37 -11.36 9.18
CA ILE A 151 2.35 -10.33 8.80
C ILE A 151 2.02 -9.87 7.38
N LEU A 152 1.85 -8.56 7.20
CA LEU A 152 1.46 -7.93 5.95
C LEU A 152 2.54 -6.94 5.52
N SER A 153 2.91 -6.96 4.25
CA SER A 153 3.73 -5.92 3.64
C SER A 153 2.88 -4.69 3.32
N GLY A 154 3.44 -3.49 3.51
CA GLY A 154 2.73 -2.22 3.35
C GLY A 154 2.82 -1.60 1.95
N ASP A 155 3.54 -2.23 1.02
CA ASP A 155 3.81 -1.77 -0.36
C ASP A 155 3.17 -2.66 -1.42
N GLN A 156 2.06 -3.30 -1.08
CA GLN A 156 1.35 -4.25 -1.94
C GLN A 156 -0.05 -3.75 -2.25
N LEU A 157 -0.48 -3.89 -3.50
CA LEU A 157 -1.83 -3.58 -3.95
C LEU A 157 -2.59 -4.88 -4.23
N TYR A 158 -3.57 -5.20 -3.40
CA TYR A 158 -4.42 -6.38 -3.53
C TYR A 158 -5.69 -6.22 -2.68
N ARG A 159 -6.63 -7.14 -2.86
CA ARG A 159 -7.82 -7.27 -2.01
C ARG A 159 -7.96 -8.73 -1.60
N MET A 160 -7.88 -9.02 -0.30
CA MET A 160 -7.91 -10.38 0.23
C MET A 160 -8.76 -10.47 1.50
N ASN A 161 -9.47 -11.59 1.66
CA ASN A 161 -10.06 -11.97 2.94
C ASN A 161 -9.00 -12.68 3.80
N TYR A 162 -8.42 -11.96 4.74
CA TYR A 162 -7.36 -12.53 5.60
C TYR A 162 -7.84 -13.71 6.45
N MET A 163 -9.13 -13.75 6.82
CA MET A 163 -9.66 -14.85 7.60
C MET A 163 -9.72 -16.16 6.82
N GLU A 164 -9.89 -16.13 5.51
CA GLU A 164 -9.78 -17.33 4.67
C GLU A 164 -8.35 -17.86 4.65
N LEU A 165 -7.36 -16.97 4.56
CA LEU A 165 -5.95 -17.34 4.65
C LEU A 165 -5.61 -17.97 6.02
N VAL A 166 -6.10 -17.37 7.13
CA VAL A 166 -5.91 -17.90 8.49
C VAL A 166 -6.66 -19.23 8.66
N GLN A 167 -7.87 -19.36 8.10
CA GLN A 167 -8.63 -20.60 8.14
C GLN A 167 -7.85 -21.74 7.47
N LYS A 168 -7.29 -21.47 6.30
CA LYS A 168 -6.43 -22.44 5.58
C LYS A 168 -5.20 -22.82 6.42
N HIS A 169 -4.54 -21.85 7.03
CA HIS A 169 -3.43 -22.07 7.94
C HIS A 169 -3.79 -23.02 9.11
N VAL A 170 -4.96 -22.81 9.71
CA VAL A 170 -5.47 -23.65 10.81
C VAL A 170 -5.82 -25.06 10.31
N GLU A 171 -6.49 -25.17 9.15
CA GLU A 171 -6.87 -26.47 8.57
C GLU A 171 -5.66 -27.34 8.21
N ASP A 172 -4.60 -26.72 7.67
CA ASP A 172 -3.35 -27.39 7.34
C ASP A 172 -2.47 -27.68 8.57
N ASN A 173 -2.84 -27.14 9.73
CA ASN A 173 -2.03 -27.16 10.95
C ASN A 173 -0.58 -26.70 10.71
N ALA A 174 -0.41 -25.72 9.83
CA ALA A 174 0.89 -25.20 9.44
C ALA A 174 1.52 -24.37 10.56
N ASP A 175 2.85 -24.36 10.65
CA ASP A 175 3.58 -23.42 11.52
C ASP A 175 3.69 -22.05 10.84
N ILE A 176 3.84 -22.07 9.51
CA ILE A 176 3.93 -20.88 8.65
C ILE A 176 3.08 -21.12 7.40
N THR A 177 2.27 -20.15 7.01
CA THR A 177 1.61 -20.14 5.70
C THR A 177 2.02 -18.91 4.92
N ILE A 178 2.44 -19.12 3.68
CA ILE A 178 2.85 -18.07 2.74
C ILE A 178 1.73 -17.85 1.74
N SER A 179 1.21 -16.64 1.64
CA SER A 179 0.32 -16.29 0.52
C SER A 179 1.14 -16.12 -0.75
N CYS A 180 0.73 -16.77 -1.82
CA CYS A 180 1.45 -16.85 -3.07
C CYS A 180 0.57 -16.46 -4.24
N ALA A 181 1.15 -15.85 -5.28
CA ALA A 181 0.46 -15.54 -6.52
C ALA A 181 1.23 -16.08 -7.74
N PRO A 182 0.53 -16.55 -8.79
CA PRO A 182 1.17 -16.94 -10.03
C PRO A 182 1.69 -15.69 -10.76
N VAL A 183 2.94 -15.77 -11.25
CA VAL A 183 3.60 -14.66 -11.95
C VAL A 183 4.26 -15.13 -13.25
N ASP A 184 4.37 -14.23 -14.21
CA ASP A 184 5.11 -14.43 -15.44
C ASP A 184 6.63 -14.32 -15.24
N GLU A 185 7.38 -14.64 -16.29
CA GLU A 185 8.85 -14.66 -16.26
C GLU A 185 9.45 -13.25 -16.02
N SER A 186 8.77 -12.19 -16.48
CA SER A 186 9.25 -10.81 -16.34
C SER A 186 9.23 -10.33 -14.89
N ARG A 187 8.26 -10.81 -14.11
CA ARG A 187 8.10 -10.47 -12.69
C ARG A 187 8.86 -11.40 -11.75
N ALA A 188 9.13 -12.62 -12.18
CA ALA A 188 9.69 -13.68 -11.34
C ALA A 188 11.04 -13.31 -10.69
N SER A 189 11.93 -12.60 -11.41
CA SER A 189 13.24 -12.22 -10.89
C SER A 189 13.22 -11.12 -9.81
N ASN A 190 12.07 -10.46 -9.61
CA ASN A 190 11.92 -9.36 -8.67
C ASN A 190 11.23 -9.77 -7.36
N ASN A 191 10.75 -11.01 -7.28
CA ASN A 191 9.97 -11.53 -6.15
C ASN A 191 10.64 -12.76 -5.53
N GLY A 192 10.33 -13.04 -4.28
CA GLY A 192 10.60 -14.33 -3.68
C GLY A 192 9.77 -15.42 -4.36
N LEU A 193 10.40 -16.50 -4.83
CA LEU A 193 9.71 -17.60 -5.50
C LEU A 193 9.55 -18.82 -4.59
N VAL A 194 8.41 -19.47 -4.74
CA VAL A 194 8.01 -20.61 -3.92
C VAL A 194 7.77 -21.85 -4.79
N LYS A 195 8.35 -22.98 -4.40
CA LYS A 195 8.06 -24.29 -4.96
C LYS A 195 7.45 -25.19 -3.90
N PHE A 196 6.34 -25.84 -4.21
CA PHE A 196 5.60 -26.67 -3.27
C PHE A 196 5.13 -27.98 -3.92
N ASP A 197 4.75 -28.94 -3.10
CA ASP A 197 4.23 -30.22 -3.52
C ASP A 197 2.70 -30.20 -3.72
N HIS A 198 2.14 -31.33 -4.12
CA HIS A 198 0.69 -31.52 -4.35
C HIS A 198 -0.18 -31.32 -3.11
N THR A 199 0.39 -31.29 -1.92
CA THR A 199 -0.30 -31.03 -0.64
C THR A 199 -0.27 -29.54 -0.26
N GLY A 200 0.46 -28.71 -1.04
CA GLY A 200 0.71 -27.31 -0.75
C GLY A 200 1.90 -27.06 0.17
N ARG A 201 2.62 -28.13 0.59
CA ARG A 201 3.82 -27.99 1.42
C ARG A 201 4.95 -27.37 0.63
N VAL A 202 5.52 -26.28 1.15
CA VAL A 202 6.65 -25.59 0.52
C VAL A 202 7.90 -26.47 0.62
N LEU A 203 8.52 -26.67 -0.53
CA LEU A 203 9.76 -27.46 -0.68
C LEU A 203 10.98 -26.58 -0.80
N GLN A 204 10.85 -25.43 -1.47
CA GLN A 204 11.93 -24.46 -1.71
C GLN A 204 11.39 -23.04 -1.69
N PHE A 205 12.19 -22.13 -1.18
CA PHE A 205 11.98 -20.68 -1.22
C PHE A 205 13.26 -19.99 -1.66
N PHE A 206 13.19 -19.15 -2.69
CA PHE A 206 14.33 -18.36 -3.19
C PHE A 206 13.93 -16.89 -3.32
N GLU A 207 14.64 -16.02 -2.65
CA GLU A 207 14.45 -14.57 -2.76
C GLU A 207 15.15 -14.04 -4.02
N LYS A 208 14.36 -13.44 -4.93
CA LYS A 208 14.82 -12.80 -6.16
C LYS A 208 15.85 -13.61 -6.96
N PRO A 209 15.54 -14.87 -7.32
CA PRO A 209 16.50 -15.75 -8.01
C PRO A 209 16.82 -15.23 -9.41
N LYS A 210 18.04 -15.55 -9.88
CA LYS A 210 18.51 -15.16 -11.21
C LYS A 210 19.15 -16.36 -11.93
N GLY A 211 19.15 -16.33 -13.26
CA GLY A 211 19.83 -17.33 -14.07
C GLY A 211 19.37 -18.77 -13.82
N ALA A 212 20.29 -19.64 -13.41
CA ALA A 212 19.99 -21.05 -13.19
C ALA A 212 19.01 -21.29 -12.04
N ASP A 213 19.12 -20.51 -10.96
CA ASP A 213 18.23 -20.60 -9.81
C ASP A 213 16.80 -20.22 -10.19
N LEU A 214 16.62 -19.17 -11.00
CA LEU A 214 15.30 -18.80 -11.54
C LEU A 214 14.68 -19.95 -12.32
N ASN A 215 15.44 -20.55 -13.25
CA ASN A 215 14.95 -21.66 -14.05
C ASN A 215 14.56 -22.88 -13.20
N SER A 216 15.28 -23.14 -12.10
CA SER A 216 14.97 -24.24 -11.18
C SER A 216 13.63 -24.08 -10.47
N MET A 217 13.13 -22.83 -10.33
CA MET A 217 11.87 -22.50 -9.65
C MET A 217 10.64 -22.59 -10.56
N ARG A 218 10.78 -22.94 -11.81
CA ARG A 218 9.62 -23.20 -12.70
C ARG A 218 8.76 -24.32 -12.14
N VAL A 219 7.45 -24.13 -12.18
CA VAL A 219 6.45 -25.11 -11.77
C VAL A 219 5.48 -25.39 -12.90
N ASP A 220 4.91 -26.59 -12.89
CA ASP A 220 3.79 -26.88 -13.78
C ASP A 220 2.53 -26.24 -13.20
N THR A 221 2.06 -25.19 -13.87
CA THR A 221 0.88 -24.42 -13.45
C THR A 221 -0.42 -24.94 -14.07
N ASN A 222 -0.44 -26.09 -14.71
CA ASN A 222 -1.65 -26.70 -15.29
C ASN A 222 -2.75 -26.94 -14.24
N PHE A 223 -2.40 -27.13 -12.97
CA PHE A 223 -3.36 -27.23 -11.88
C PHE A 223 -4.17 -25.92 -11.66
N LEU A 224 -3.69 -24.78 -12.17
CA LEU A 224 -4.39 -23.50 -12.15
C LEU A 224 -5.32 -23.30 -13.35
N SER A 225 -5.28 -24.17 -14.36
CA SER A 225 -5.96 -23.98 -15.66
C SER A 225 -7.47 -23.81 -15.59
N TYR A 226 -8.12 -24.34 -14.54
CA TYR A 226 -9.54 -24.12 -14.30
C TYR A 226 -9.89 -22.75 -13.70
N ALA A 227 -8.90 -22.05 -13.13
CA ALA A 227 -9.06 -20.73 -12.54
C ALA A 227 -8.44 -19.61 -13.38
N ILE A 228 -7.39 -19.93 -14.16
CA ILE A 228 -6.70 -19.02 -15.07
C ILE A 228 -6.70 -19.58 -16.47
N ALA A 229 -7.36 -18.90 -17.42
CA ALA A 229 -7.50 -19.36 -18.80
C ALA A 229 -6.15 -19.61 -19.49
N ASP A 230 -5.12 -18.85 -19.13
CA ASP A 230 -3.77 -18.90 -19.71
C ASP A 230 -2.71 -19.27 -18.66
N ALA A 231 -2.97 -20.26 -17.82
CA ALA A 231 -2.08 -20.66 -16.72
C ALA A 231 -0.61 -20.86 -17.13
N GLN A 232 -0.39 -21.34 -18.35
CA GLN A 232 0.96 -21.55 -18.91
C GLN A 232 1.78 -20.27 -19.08
N LYS A 233 1.14 -19.10 -19.08
CA LYS A 233 1.83 -17.79 -19.08
C LYS A 233 2.46 -17.44 -17.74
N TYR A 234 2.08 -18.17 -16.68
CA TYR A 234 2.52 -17.92 -15.30
C TYR A 234 3.31 -19.12 -14.75
N PRO A 235 4.54 -19.36 -15.25
CA PRO A 235 5.31 -20.57 -14.89
C PRO A 235 5.98 -20.48 -13.51
N TYR A 236 5.75 -19.43 -12.74
CA TYR A 236 6.33 -19.22 -11.42
C TYR A 236 5.26 -18.88 -10.40
N ILE A 237 5.53 -19.20 -9.15
CA ILE A 237 4.69 -18.83 -8.00
C ILE A 237 5.51 -17.92 -7.09
N ALA A 238 5.06 -16.69 -6.93
CA ALA A 238 5.71 -15.67 -6.10
C ALA A 238 5.10 -15.59 -4.71
N SER A 239 5.93 -15.33 -3.71
CA SER A 239 5.49 -14.86 -2.39
C SER A 239 4.89 -13.46 -2.52
N MET A 240 3.76 -13.23 -1.88
CA MET A 240 3.12 -11.91 -1.81
C MET A 240 3.64 -11.05 -0.65
N GLY A 241 4.64 -11.52 0.13
CA GLY A 241 5.03 -10.81 1.36
C GLY A 241 3.96 -10.86 2.46
N ILE A 242 3.03 -11.82 2.38
CA ILE A 242 1.94 -12.00 3.33
C ILE A 242 2.10 -13.38 3.97
N TYR A 243 2.19 -13.37 5.29
CA TYR A 243 2.46 -14.59 6.06
C TYR A 243 1.48 -14.77 7.20
N VAL A 244 1.13 -16.01 7.50
CA VAL A 244 0.48 -16.39 8.77
C VAL A 244 1.43 -17.28 9.54
N PHE A 245 1.68 -16.94 10.79
CA PHE A 245 2.49 -17.72 11.71
C PHE A 245 1.66 -18.21 12.88
N LYS A 246 1.90 -19.45 13.35
CA LYS A 246 1.58 -19.75 14.74
C LYS A 246 2.42 -18.85 15.64
N LYS A 247 1.79 -18.25 16.67
CA LYS A 247 2.49 -17.35 17.60
C LYS A 247 3.79 -17.96 18.14
N ASP A 248 3.70 -19.19 18.64
CA ASP A 248 4.84 -19.84 19.29
C ASP A 248 5.98 -20.12 18.29
N ALA A 249 5.65 -20.48 17.04
CA ALA A 249 6.62 -20.66 15.99
C ALA A 249 7.33 -19.33 15.64
N LEU A 250 6.59 -18.23 15.53
CA LEU A 250 7.19 -16.89 15.26
C LEU A 250 8.13 -16.47 16.40
N LEU A 251 7.71 -16.64 17.65
CA LEU A 251 8.52 -16.29 18.81
C LEU A 251 9.81 -17.14 18.90
N ASP A 252 9.71 -18.44 18.64
CA ASP A 252 10.89 -19.32 18.63
C ASP A 252 11.87 -18.94 17.51
N LEU A 253 11.36 -18.71 16.30
CA LEU A 253 12.18 -18.26 15.17
C LEU A 253 12.95 -16.97 15.48
N LEU A 254 12.28 -15.97 16.06
CA LEU A 254 12.85 -14.64 16.27
C LEU A 254 13.73 -14.55 17.51
N LYS A 255 13.49 -15.35 18.57
CA LYS A 255 14.21 -15.27 19.83
C LYS A 255 15.31 -16.32 19.97
N SER A 256 15.05 -17.52 19.46
CA SER A 256 15.90 -18.68 19.72
C SER A 256 16.63 -19.13 18.47
N LYS A 257 15.91 -19.66 17.51
CA LYS A 257 16.48 -20.41 16.40
C LYS A 257 17.22 -19.55 15.39
N TYR A 258 16.64 -18.40 15.03
CA TYR A 258 17.16 -17.47 14.04
C TYR A 258 17.32 -16.05 14.60
N ALA A 259 17.68 -15.93 15.86
CA ALA A 259 17.82 -14.66 16.57
C ALA A 259 18.80 -13.66 15.91
N GLN A 260 19.74 -14.14 15.11
CA GLN A 260 20.75 -13.34 14.41
C GLN A 260 20.36 -12.98 12.97
N LEU A 261 19.27 -13.54 12.44
CA LEU A 261 18.82 -13.28 11.09
C LEU A 261 17.88 -12.07 11.07
N HIS A 262 17.98 -11.24 10.05
CA HIS A 262 17.33 -9.93 10.02
C HIS A 262 16.13 -9.85 9.09
N ASP A 263 16.07 -10.72 8.08
CA ASP A 263 15.04 -10.64 7.03
C ASP A 263 14.29 -11.97 6.88
N PHE A 264 12.95 -11.87 6.70
CA PHE A 264 12.13 -13.07 6.53
C PHE A 264 12.39 -13.76 5.19
N GLU A 265 12.40 -13.02 4.10
CA GLU A 265 12.41 -13.59 2.75
C GLU A 265 13.78 -14.11 2.34
N SER A 266 14.81 -13.32 2.59
CA SER A 266 16.17 -13.69 2.19
C SER A 266 16.86 -14.67 3.15
N GLU A 267 16.46 -14.71 4.44
CA GLU A 267 17.22 -15.43 5.44
C GLU A 267 16.42 -16.49 6.22
N ILE A 268 15.23 -16.12 6.74
CA ILE A 268 14.46 -16.98 7.67
C ILE A 268 13.65 -18.02 6.90
N LEU A 269 12.83 -17.63 5.93
CA LEU A 269 11.95 -18.52 5.21
C LEU A 269 12.68 -19.63 4.46
N PRO A 270 13.82 -19.38 3.75
CA PRO A 270 14.56 -20.45 3.11
C PRO A 270 15.04 -21.55 4.08
N ARG A 271 15.31 -21.19 5.32
CA ARG A 271 15.71 -22.14 6.38
C ARG A 271 14.51 -22.78 7.08
N ALA A 272 13.48 -21.99 7.34
CA ALA A 272 12.27 -22.46 7.99
C ALA A 272 11.53 -23.53 7.17
N VAL A 273 11.62 -23.50 5.85
CA VAL A 273 11.08 -24.54 4.96
C VAL A 273 11.61 -25.94 5.30
N VAL A 274 12.86 -26.04 5.76
CA VAL A 274 13.48 -27.33 6.13
C VAL A 274 13.00 -27.82 7.50
N ASP A 275 12.82 -26.88 8.44
CA ASP A 275 12.69 -27.17 9.86
C ASP A 275 11.25 -27.10 10.40
N HIS A 276 10.34 -26.46 9.65
CA HIS A 276 8.95 -26.19 10.05
C HIS A 276 7.96 -26.68 9.01
N SER A 277 6.70 -26.79 9.41
CA SER A 277 5.58 -27.04 8.49
C SER A 277 5.22 -25.72 7.80
N VAL A 278 5.76 -25.51 6.58
CA VAL A 278 5.49 -24.32 5.77
C VAL A 278 4.54 -24.69 4.65
N GLN A 279 3.40 -24.00 4.52
CA GLN A 279 2.37 -24.21 3.52
C GLN A 279 2.24 -23.01 2.58
N ALA A 280 1.96 -23.26 1.31
CA ALA A 280 1.62 -22.24 0.34
C ALA A 280 0.10 -22.13 0.20
N CYS A 281 -0.41 -20.89 0.23
CA CYS A 281 -1.81 -20.60 -0.08
C CYS A 281 -1.85 -19.73 -1.34
N ILE A 282 -2.46 -20.26 -2.42
CA ILE A 282 -2.49 -19.56 -3.70
C ILE A 282 -3.61 -18.53 -3.71
N PHE A 283 -3.26 -17.29 -3.93
CA PHE A 283 -4.16 -16.18 -4.17
C PHE A 283 -4.37 -15.98 -5.68
N MET A 284 -5.63 -15.93 -6.10
CA MET A 284 -6.01 -15.86 -7.51
C MET A 284 -6.51 -14.47 -7.93
N GLY A 285 -6.61 -13.55 -6.98
CA GLY A 285 -7.04 -12.18 -7.25
C GLY A 285 -5.92 -11.31 -7.82
N TYR A 286 -6.24 -10.05 -8.10
CA TYR A 286 -5.25 -9.07 -8.53
C TYR A 286 -4.25 -8.77 -7.41
N TRP A 287 -2.97 -8.86 -7.73
CA TRP A 287 -1.87 -8.52 -6.85
C TRP A 287 -0.77 -7.80 -7.60
N GLU A 288 -0.27 -6.69 -7.05
CA GLU A 288 0.85 -5.93 -7.57
C GLU A 288 1.76 -5.46 -6.44
N ASP A 289 3.07 -5.71 -6.59
CA ASP A 289 4.10 -5.09 -5.76
C ASP A 289 4.42 -3.71 -6.34
N VAL A 290 4.16 -2.64 -5.56
CA VAL A 290 4.39 -1.25 -5.96
C VAL A 290 5.67 -0.66 -5.37
N GLY A 291 6.63 -1.51 -4.99
CA GLY A 291 7.89 -1.13 -4.36
C GLY A 291 8.91 -0.45 -5.28
N THR A 292 8.72 -0.41 -6.61
CA THR A 292 9.62 0.27 -7.56
C THR A 292 8.93 1.41 -8.29
N ILE A 293 9.71 2.38 -8.83
CA ILE A 293 9.14 3.48 -9.65
C ILE A 293 8.33 2.92 -10.81
N LYS A 294 8.85 1.90 -11.50
CA LYS A 294 8.15 1.31 -12.64
C LYS A 294 6.86 0.62 -12.21
N SER A 295 6.88 -0.25 -11.19
CA SER A 295 5.69 -0.95 -10.75
C SER A 295 4.65 0.01 -10.15
N PHE A 296 5.07 1.04 -9.42
CA PHE A 296 4.20 2.12 -8.94
C PHE A 296 3.51 2.85 -10.11
N PHE A 297 4.26 3.19 -11.15
CA PHE A 297 3.76 3.88 -12.34
C PHE A 297 2.76 3.01 -13.10
N ASP A 298 3.16 1.78 -13.43
CA ASP A 298 2.34 0.83 -14.19
C ASP A 298 1.03 0.50 -13.43
N ALA A 299 1.10 0.25 -12.11
CA ALA A 299 -0.08 -0.03 -11.29
C ALA A 299 -1.07 1.15 -11.25
N ASN A 300 -0.57 2.40 -11.18
CA ASN A 300 -1.44 3.58 -11.25
C ASN A 300 -2.12 3.71 -12.60
N LEU A 301 -1.40 3.52 -13.71
CA LEU A 301 -1.97 3.61 -15.05
C LEU A 301 -2.97 2.48 -15.33
N ALA A 302 -2.73 1.26 -14.83
CA ALA A 302 -3.66 0.15 -14.95
C ALA A 302 -5.05 0.45 -14.36
N LEU A 303 -5.15 1.37 -13.39
CA LEU A 303 -6.43 1.81 -12.83
C LEU A 303 -7.26 2.68 -13.79
N THR A 304 -6.65 3.19 -14.86
CA THR A 304 -7.32 4.03 -15.88
C THR A 304 -7.85 3.22 -17.06
N GLU A 305 -7.52 1.93 -17.14
CA GLU A 305 -7.99 1.04 -18.19
C GLU A 305 -9.49 0.75 -18.05
N GLN A 306 -10.18 0.55 -19.18
CA GLN A 306 -11.64 0.31 -19.21
C GLN A 306 -12.05 -0.96 -18.46
N LEU A 307 -11.18 -1.97 -18.43
CA LEU A 307 -11.35 -3.21 -17.69
C LEU A 307 -10.26 -3.31 -16.61
N SER A 308 -10.28 -2.36 -15.69
CA SER A 308 -9.33 -2.40 -14.56
C SER A 308 -9.48 -3.72 -13.81
N LYS A 309 -8.35 -4.39 -13.60
CA LYS A 309 -8.29 -5.65 -12.84
C LYS A 309 -8.51 -5.42 -11.34
N PHE A 310 -8.36 -4.19 -10.87
CA PHE A 310 -8.55 -3.79 -9.49
C PHE A 310 -9.68 -2.78 -9.37
N ASP A 311 -10.68 -3.08 -8.56
CA ASP A 311 -11.80 -2.20 -8.29
C ASP A 311 -11.71 -1.65 -6.86
N PHE A 312 -11.71 -0.32 -6.74
CA PHE A 312 -11.75 0.36 -5.44
C PHE A 312 -13.14 0.37 -4.81
N TYR A 313 -14.20 0.22 -5.62
CA TYR A 313 -15.56 0.24 -5.12
C TYR A 313 -16.05 -1.18 -4.82
N ASP A 314 -16.20 -1.49 -3.53
CA ASP A 314 -16.87 -2.69 -3.07
C ASP A 314 -17.78 -2.32 -1.89
N PRO A 315 -19.10 -2.39 -2.07
CA PRO A 315 -20.03 -2.05 -1.00
C PRO A 315 -20.04 -3.08 0.15
N LYS A 316 -19.55 -4.29 -0.08
CA LYS A 316 -19.49 -5.35 0.96
C LYS A 316 -18.24 -5.18 1.83
N THR A 317 -17.10 -4.86 1.23
CA THR A 317 -15.82 -4.70 1.90
C THR A 317 -15.16 -3.36 1.51
N PRO A 318 -15.73 -2.21 1.94
CA PRO A 318 -15.23 -0.90 1.56
C PRO A 318 -13.82 -0.68 2.12
N PHE A 319 -12.94 -0.06 1.33
CA PHE A 319 -11.67 0.43 1.84
C PHE A 319 -11.88 1.54 2.86
N PHE A 320 -11.09 1.52 3.91
CA PHE A 320 -11.03 2.65 4.83
C PHE A 320 -10.19 3.76 4.19
N THR A 321 -10.83 4.90 3.94
CA THR A 321 -10.17 6.11 3.47
C THR A 321 -10.50 7.27 4.39
N ALA A 322 -9.50 8.12 4.68
CA ALA A 322 -9.75 9.34 5.43
C ALA A 322 -10.66 10.28 4.61
N PRO A 323 -11.72 10.86 5.20
CA PRO A 323 -12.57 11.82 4.50
C PRO A 323 -11.75 13.04 4.09
N ARG A 324 -11.94 13.51 2.85
CA ARG A 324 -11.32 14.71 2.32
C ARG A 324 -12.43 15.73 2.03
N TYR A 325 -12.31 16.92 2.59
CA TYR A 325 -13.24 18.02 2.38
C TYR A 325 -12.68 18.93 1.28
N LEU A 326 -12.70 18.46 0.04
CA LEU A 326 -12.20 19.17 -1.13
C LEU A 326 -13.38 19.64 -2.00
N PRO A 327 -13.24 20.75 -2.74
CA PRO A 327 -14.26 21.18 -3.72
C PRO A 327 -14.33 20.17 -4.88
N PRO A 328 -15.47 20.14 -5.60
CA PRO A 328 -15.55 19.39 -6.85
C PRO A 328 -14.50 19.84 -7.86
N THR A 329 -14.04 18.92 -8.70
CA THR A 329 -13.15 19.23 -9.82
C THR A 329 -13.86 20.08 -10.86
N GLN A 330 -13.20 21.15 -11.31
CA GLN A 330 -13.68 22.04 -12.36
C GLN A 330 -12.93 21.77 -13.67
N MET A 331 -13.69 21.61 -14.77
CA MET A 331 -13.15 21.34 -16.10
C MET A 331 -13.78 22.32 -17.10
N ASP A 332 -12.94 23.05 -17.84
CA ASP A 332 -13.36 23.90 -18.94
C ASP A 332 -12.73 23.45 -20.26
N LYS A 333 -13.55 23.03 -21.23
CA LYS A 333 -13.15 22.61 -22.59
C LYS A 333 -12.01 21.57 -22.62
N CYS A 334 -12.01 20.62 -21.68
CA CYS A 334 -11.01 19.56 -21.61
C CYS A 334 -11.38 18.36 -22.48
N LYS A 335 -10.36 17.75 -23.10
CA LYS A 335 -10.46 16.45 -23.77
C LYS A 335 -9.85 15.39 -22.90
N ILE A 336 -10.68 14.51 -22.33
CA ILE A 336 -10.26 13.48 -21.38
C ILE A 336 -10.59 12.10 -21.94
N LYS A 337 -9.61 11.20 -21.90
CA LYS A 337 -9.75 9.83 -22.36
C LYS A 337 -8.96 8.88 -21.45
N ASP A 338 -9.62 7.81 -20.98
CA ASP A 338 -9.02 6.76 -20.15
C ASP A 338 -8.20 7.36 -18.99
N ALA A 339 -8.82 8.23 -18.17
CA ALA A 339 -8.13 8.95 -17.10
C ALA A 339 -8.91 8.95 -15.80
N SER A 340 -8.19 8.90 -14.68
CA SER A 340 -8.74 9.07 -13.33
C SER A 340 -8.39 10.44 -12.80
N ILE A 341 -9.40 11.22 -12.36
CA ILE A 341 -9.22 12.59 -11.89
C ILE A 341 -9.79 12.71 -10.49
N SER A 342 -8.96 13.17 -9.55
CA SER A 342 -9.34 13.34 -8.15
C SER A 342 -10.05 14.66 -7.89
N ASP A 343 -10.55 14.83 -6.66
CA ASP A 343 -11.26 16.04 -6.22
C ASP A 343 -10.36 17.28 -6.19
N GLY A 344 -10.99 18.44 -6.36
CA GLY A 344 -10.35 19.73 -6.21
C GLY A 344 -9.48 20.18 -7.38
N CYS A 345 -9.50 19.47 -8.53
CA CYS A 345 -8.69 19.84 -9.68
C CYS A 345 -9.28 21.04 -10.44
N LEU A 346 -8.39 21.82 -11.05
CA LEU A 346 -8.72 22.93 -11.96
C LEU A 346 -8.05 22.65 -13.32
N LEU A 347 -8.86 22.25 -14.29
CA LEU A 347 -8.41 21.83 -15.62
C LEU A 347 -9.00 22.76 -16.68
N SER A 348 -8.16 23.41 -17.48
CA SER A 348 -8.60 24.38 -18.49
C SER A 348 -8.00 24.08 -19.86
N GLU A 349 -8.86 23.92 -20.88
CA GLU A 349 -8.50 23.77 -22.30
C GLU A 349 -7.33 22.79 -22.54
N CYS A 350 -7.33 21.64 -21.85
CA CYS A 350 -6.25 20.66 -21.88
C CYS A 350 -6.70 19.30 -22.45
N SER A 351 -5.72 18.48 -22.85
CA SER A 351 -5.91 17.09 -23.29
C SER A 351 -5.20 16.15 -22.32
N ILE A 352 -5.95 15.19 -21.76
CA ILE A 352 -5.45 14.20 -20.81
C ILE A 352 -5.83 12.83 -21.33
N GLU A 353 -4.86 11.97 -21.55
CA GLU A 353 -5.03 10.61 -22.05
C GLU A 353 -4.25 9.63 -21.17
N HIS A 354 -4.86 8.51 -20.79
CA HIS A 354 -4.26 7.40 -20.05
C HIS A 354 -3.40 7.90 -18.87
N SER A 355 -4.05 8.64 -17.95
CA SER A 355 -3.32 9.35 -16.88
C SER A 355 -4.11 9.42 -15.59
N VAL A 356 -3.41 9.47 -14.48
CA VAL A 356 -3.96 9.68 -13.13
C VAL A 356 -3.63 11.11 -12.69
N ILE A 357 -4.67 11.88 -12.34
CA ILE A 357 -4.56 13.26 -11.88
C ILE A 357 -4.97 13.33 -10.40
N GLY A 358 -3.99 13.57 -9.54
CA GLY A 358 -4.16 13.65 -8.09
C GLY A 358 -4.89 14.91 -7.63
N VAL A 359 -5.20 14.96 -6.33
CA VAL A 359 -6.00 16.02 -5.70
C VAL A 359 -5.42 17.40 -5.93
N CYS A 360 -6.30 18.41 -6.04
CA CYS A 360 -5.92 19.83 -6.16
C CYS A 360 -4.97 20.14 -7.32
N SER A 361 -4.91 19.29 -8.34
CA SER A 361 -4.08 19.53 -9.52
C SER A 361 -4.58 20.70 -10.34
N ARG A 362 -3.65 21.54 -10.81
CA ARG A 362 -3.95 22.63 -11.74
C ARG A 362 -3.26 22.37 -13.07
N VAL A 363 -4.03 22.35 -14.17
CA VAL A 363 -3.53 22.19 -15.54
C VAL A 363 -4.07 23.33 -16.40
N SER A 364 -3.17 24.13 -16.94
CA SER A 364 -3.52 25.31 -17.74
C SER A 364 -3.79 24.96 -19.21
N TYR A 365 -4.21 25.96 -19.96
CA TYR A 365 -4.59 25.86 -21.39
C TYR A 365 -3.48 25.28 -22.29
N GLY A 366 -3.91 24.56 -23.33
CA GLY A 366 -3.01 24.02 -24.35
C GLY A 366 -2.10 22.87 -23.89
N CYS A 367 -2.31 22.35 -22.67
CA CYS A 367 -1.50 21.25 -22.15
C CYS A 367 -1.93 19.89 -22.72
N GLU A 368 -0.93 19.05 -22.98
CA GLU A 368 -1.12 17.66 -23.39
C GLU A 368 -0.44 16.72 -22.39
N LEU A 369 -1.21 15.92 -21.67
CA LEU A 369 -0.72 14.89 -20.73
C LEU A 369 -1.07 13.51 -21.28
N LYS A 370 -0.08 12.64 -21.38
CA LYS A 370 -0.27 11.26 -21.81
C LYS A 370 0.64 10.32 -21.02
N ASP A 371 0.07 9.19 -20.57
CA ASP A 371 0.77 8.22 -19.73
C ASP A 371 1.45 8.91 -18.54
N CYS A 372 0.67 9.65 -17.73
CA CYS A 372 1.19 10.46 -16.63
C CYS A 372 0.53 10.11 -15.31
N VAL A 373 1.31 10.15 -14.24
CA VAL A 373 0.83 10.10 -12.86
C VAL A 373 1.17 11.42 -12.18
N MET A 374 0.18 12.30 -12.03
CA MET A 374 0.31 13.56 -11.30
C MET A 374 -0.23 13.38 -9.89
N MET A 375 0.62 13.56 -8.87
CA MET A 375 0.25 13.28 -7.48
C MET A 375 -0.58 14.38 -6.83
N GLY A 376 -0.60 15.57 -7.44
CA GLY A 376 -1.45 16.69 -7.02
C GLY A 376 -0.75 17.75 -6.17
N ALA A 377 -1.52 18.44 -5.33
CA ALA A 377 -1.00 19.48 -4.46
C ALA A 377 -1.66 19.45 -3.06
N ASP A 378 -0.92 19.91 -2.06
CA ASP A 378 -1.41 20.09 -0.68
C ASP A 378 -2.07 21.44 -0.49
N ILE A 379 -1.85 22.38 -1.40
CA ILE A 379 -2.27 23.78 -1.32
C ILE A 379 -2.89 24.26 -2.62
N TYR A 380 -3.83 25.23 -2.49
CA TYR A 380 -4.27 26.06 -3.61
C TYR A 380 -3.57 27.41 -3.54
N GLU A 381 -3.06 27.87 -4.69
CA GLU A 381 -2.70 29.25 -4.88
C GLU A 381 -3.90 30.00 -5.46
N THR A 382 -4.30 31.11 -4.85
CA THR A 382 -5.34 31.97 -5.40
C THR A 382 -4.87 32.62 -6.70
N GLU A 383 -5.81 33.09 -7.53
CA GLU A 383 -5.47 33.80 -8.77
C GLU A 383 -4.56 35.02 -8.53
N GLU A 384 -4.75 35.71 -7.40
CA GLU A 384 -3.92 36.86 -7.01
C GLU A 384 -2.50 36.42 -6.65
N GLU A 385 -2.34 35.33 -5.89
CA GLU A 385 -1.04 34.75 -5.51
C GLU A 385 -0.31 34.26 -6.73
N ALA A 386 -0.97 33.50 -7.61
CA ALA A 386 -0.40 33.00 -8.84
C ALA A 386 0.05 34.17 -9.76
N SER A 387 -0.75 35.23 -9.84
CA SER A 387 -0.38 36.44 -10.61
C SER A 387 0.83 37.14 -10.00
N LYS A 388 0.91 37.29 -8.68
CA LYS A 388 2.09 37.87 -8.00
C LYS A 388 3.35 37.03 -8.23
N LEU A 389 3.23 35.69 -8.19
CA LEU A 389 4.35 34.78 -8.51
C LEU A 389 4.85 34.98 -9.94
N LEU A 390 3.93 35.04 -10.90
CA LEU A 390 4.28 35.28 -12.33
C LEU A 390 4.95 36.63 -12.54
N LEU A 391 4.46 37.68 -11.87
CA LEU A 391 5.09 39.01 -11.92
C LEU A 391 6.50 39.02 -11.30
N ALA A 392 6.73 38.15 -10.29
CA ALA A 392 8.03 37.95 -9.68
C ALA A 392 8.94 36.99 -10.47
N GLY A 393 8.53 36.52 -11.65
CA GLY A 393 9.28 35.57 -12.48
C GLY A 393 9.32 34.16 -11.90
N LYS A 394 8.38 33.84 -11.00
CA LYS A 394 8.25 32.50 -10.39
C LYS A 394 7.12 31.72 -11.03
N VAL A 395 7.26 30.39 -11.03
CA VAL A 395 6.25 29.47 -11.58
C VAL A 395 5.23 29.13 -10.49
N PRO A 396 3.90 29.25 -10.73
CA PRO A 396 2.85 28.79 -9.83
C PRO A 396 2.80 27.25 -9.74
N VAL A 397 2.15 26.72 -8.70
CA VAL A 397 1.91 25.28 -8.53
C VAL A 397 1.03 24.75 -9.67
N GLY A 398 1.39 23.60 -10.22
CA GLY A 398 0.69 22.93 -11.30
C GLY A 398 1.44 23.01 -12.63
N ILE A 399 0.69 22.90 -13.73
CA ILE A 399 1.26 22.84 -15.10
C ILE A 399 0.88 24.11 -15.87
N GLY A 400 1.88 24.85 -16.31
CA GLY A 400 1.74 26.06 -17.11
C GLY A 400 1.35 25.76 -18.56
N GLY A 401 0.77 26.79 -19.23
CA GLY A 401 0.17 26.64 -20.55
C GLY A 401 1.09 26.11 -21.65
N ASN A 402 0.51 25.42 -22.63
CA ASN A 402 1.17 24.83 -23.81
C ASN A 402 2.26 23.80 -23.47
N THR A 403 2.17 23.14 -22.35
CA THR A 403 3.15 22.15 -21.87
C THR A 403 2.75 20.74 -22.30
N LYS A 404 3.74 19.94 -22.73
CA LYS A 404 3.55 18.55 -23.16
C LYS A 404 4.31 17.59 -22.25
N ILE A 405 3.59 16.66 -21.65
CA ILE A 405 4.17 15.69 -20.71
C ILE A 405 3.77 14.27 -21.14
N ARG A 406 4.74 13.37 -21.21
CA ARG A 406 4.54 11.97 -21.52
C ARG A 406 5.44 11.09 -20.66
N ASN A 407 4.92 9.91 -20.28
CA ASN A 407 5.66 8.88 -19.50
C ASN A 407 6.36 9.49 -18.28
N CYS A 408 5.56 10.14 -17.40
CA CYS A 408 6.09 10.97 -16.33
C CYS A 408 5.31 10.81 -15.03
N ILE A 409 6.03 10.82 -13.92
CA ILE A 409 5.47 11.03 -12.58
C ILE A 409 5.74 12.48 -12.18
N VAL A 410 4.69 13.22 -11.85
CA VAL A 410 4.78 14.59 -11.32
C VAL A 410 4.43 14.55 -9.84
N ASP A 411 5.43 14.72 -8.98
CA ASP A 411 5.24 14.65 -7.54
C ASP A 411 4.52 15.89 -6.97
N MET A 412 4.13 15.82 -5.70
CA MET A 412 3.31 16.83 -5.00
C MET A 412 3.90 18.23 -5.08
N ASN A 413 3.02 19.21 -5.31
CA ASN A 413 3.36 20.63 -5.34
C ASN A 413 4.41 21.02 -6.40
N ALA A 414 4.62 20.21 -7.43
CA ALA A 414 5.52 20.54 -8.52
C ALA A 414 5.02 21.77 -9.28
N ARG A 415 5.96 22.59 -9.73
CA ARG A 415 5.77 23.87 -10.44
C ARG A 415 6.35 23.72 -11.84
N ILE A 416 5.52 23.49 -12.83
CA ILE A 416 5.94 23.29 -14.22
C ILE A 416 5.55 24.52 -15.02
N GLY A 417 6.53 25.15 -15.64
CA GLY A 417 6.39 26.37 -16.42
C GLY A 417 5.60 26.21 -17.71
N LYS A 418 5.54 27.27 -18.49
CA LYS A 418 4.88 27.32 -19.81
C LYS A 418 5.80 26.78 -20.92
N ASN A 419 5.20 26.21 -21.97
CA ASN A 419 5.92 25.71 -23.15
C ASN A 419 7.01 24.67 -22.80
N VAL A 420 6.78 23.89 -21.76
CA VAL A 420 7.69 22.81 -21.29
C VAL A 420 7.39 21.52 -22.05
N VAL A 421 8.44 20.78 -22.38
CA VAL A 421 8.32 19.45 -23.02
C VAL A 421 9.02 18.41 -22.15
N ILE A 422 8.27 17.45 -21.60
CA ILE A 422 8.80 16.35 -20.78
C ILE A 422 8.45 15.05 -21.48
N THR A 423 9.41 14.43 -22.15
CA THR A 423 9.17 13.24 -22.96
C THR A 423 10.30 12.21 -22.94
N ASN A 424 11.37 12.47 -22.18
CA ASN A 424 12.60 11.66 -22.23
C ASN A 424 13.04 11.38 -23.68
N SER A 425 13.15 12.44 -24.48
CA SER A 425 13.40 12.34 -25.93
C SER A 425 14.71 11.62 -26.29
N LYS A 426 15.66 11.58 -25.36
CA LYS A 426 16.96 10.90 -25.52
C LYS A 426 16.91 9.42 -25.12
N GLY A 427 15.80 8.94 -24.57
CA GLY A 427 15.59 7.54 -24.20
C GLY A 427 16.49 7.04 -23.06
N PHE A 428 16.88 7.91 -22.13
CA PHE A 428 17.66 7.50 -20.98
C PHE A 428 16.85 6.54 -20.10
N GLN A 429 17.46 5.46 -19.67
CA GLN A 429 16.85 4.55 -18.70
C GLN A 429 17.02 5.05 -17.27
N GLU A 430 18.22 5.56 -16.95
CA GLU A 430 18.57 6.11 -15.64
C GLU A 430 19.31 7.44 -15.84
N ALA A 431 18.91 8.49 -15.12
CA ALA A 431 19.61 9.77 -15.09
C ALA A 431 19.26 10.55 -13.80
N ASP A 432 20.22 11.29 -13.28
CA ASP A 432 20.13 12.08 -12.06
C ASP A 432 20.34 13.57 -12.36
N HIS A 433 19.27 14.36 -12.21
CA HIS A 433 19.27 15.81 -12.38
C HIS A 433 18.61 16.52 -11.18
N PRO A 434 19.08 16.30 -9.93
CA PRO A 434 18.44 16.85 -8.74
C PRO A 434 18.41 18.39 -8.72
N GLU A 435 19.45 19.04 -9.24
CA GLU A 435 19.53 20.51 -9.34
C GLU A 435 18.51 21.10 -10.33
N GLU A 436 18.09 20.28 -11.32
CA GLU A 436 17.05 20.64 -12.28
C GLU A 436 15.65 20.20 -11.82
N GLY A 437 15.57 19.48 -10.69
CA GLY A 437 14.32 19.05 -10.06
C GLY A 437 13.71 17.76 -10.62
N TYR A 438 14.47 16.90 -11.29
CA TYR A 438 13.97 15.63 -11.81
C TYR A 438 15.01 14.52 -11.80
N TYR A 439 14.49 13.28 -11.91
CA TYR A 439 15.26 12.06 -12.17
C TYR A 439 14.60 11.28 -13.31
N ILE A 440 15.35 10.35 -13.91
CA ILE A 440 14.81 9.34 -14.81
C ILE A 440 15.08 7.97 -14.19
N ARG A 441 14.02 7.13 -14.09
CA ARG A 441 14.10 5.77 -13.56
C ARG A 441 13.30 4.83 -14.46
N SER A 442 13.95 3.79 -14.98
CA SER A 442 13.35 2.85 -15.94
C SER A 442 12.70 3.57 -17.14
N GLY A 443 13.32 4.64 -17.62
CA GLY A 443 12.82 5.48 -18.71
C GLY A 443 11.70 6.46 -18.35
N ILE A 444 11.19 6.42 -17.11
CA ILE A 444 10.13 7.30 -16.62
C ILE A 444 10.75 8.56 -16.03
N VAL A 445 10.29 9.73 -16.46
CA VAL A 445 10.72 11.00 -15.86
C VAL A 445 9.97 11.19 -14.53
N VAL A 446 10.68 11.50 -13.47
CA VAL A 446 10.12 11.75 -12.14
C VAL A 446 10.45 13.18 -11.72
N ILE A 447 9.46 14.07 -11.76
CA ILE A 447 9.59 15.45 -11.27
C ILE A 447 9.44 15.41 -9.75
N LEU A 448 10.37 16.03 -9.04
CA LEU A 448 10.44 15.99 -7.58
C LEU A 448 9.34 16.81 -6.90
N LYS A 449 9.03 16.45 -5.69
CA LYS A 449 8.15 17.25 -4.80
C LYS A 449 8.70 18.66 -4.64
N ASN A 450 7.82 19.67 -4.78
CA ASN A 450 8.14 21.11 -4.73
C ASN A 450 9.16 21.59 -5.77
N ALA A 451 9.57 20.75 -6.73
CA ALA A 451 10.50 21.16 -7.78
C ALA A 451 9.89 22.22 -8.71
N THR A 452 10.75 23.04 -9.27
CA THR A 452 10.36 24.04 -10.25
C THR A 452 11.06 23.76 -11.59
N ILE A 453 10.27 23.44 -12.62
CA ILE A 453 10.72 23.30 -14.00
C ILE A 453 10.44 24.64 -14.71
N LYS A 454 11.48 25.27 -15.23
CA LYS A 454 11.39 26.61 -15.84
C LYS A 454 10.64 26.57 -17.16
N ASP A 455 10.13 27.76 -17.57
CA ASP A 455 9.49 27.92 -18.87
C ASP A 455 10.42 27.48 -20.02
N GLY A 456 9.87 26.80 -21.01
CA GLY A 456 10.59 26.34 -22.20
C GLY A 456 11.59 25.20 -21.98
N SER A 457 11.64 24.60 -20.81
CA SER A 457 12.52 23.43 -20.54
C SER A 457 12.16 22.25 -21.43
N VAL A 458 13.17 21.47 -21.85
CA VAL A 458 13.02 20.25 -22.63
C VAL A 458 13.76 19.10 -21.91
N ILE A 459 13.03 18.06 -21.52
CA ILE A 459 13.52 16.89 -20.76
C ILE A 459 13.25 15.62 -21.55
#